data_091482c830fad9b2bc1b0fc99c62d5ab
#
_entry.id   091482c830fad9b2bc1b0fc99c62d5ab
#
_cell.length_a   1.000
_cell.length_b   1.000
_cell.length_c   1.000
_cell.angle_alpha   90.00
_cell.angle_beta   90.00
_cell.angle_gamma   90.00
#
_symmetry.space_group_name_H-M   'P 1'
#
loop_
_entity.id
_entity.type
_entity.pdbx_description
1 polymer ?
#
loop_
_entity_poly.entity_id
_entity_poly.type
_entity_poly.pdbx_seq_one_letter_code
_entity_poly.pdbx_strand_id
1 'polypeptide(L)'
;MRDIALFVKDFQKGTELSNLLTNIDMHVTFAESIYDLPDQCQIGIIDLDDEKFGNVKFVSELNRHTEMMLLGYMEKITKDIQDKLKAAGCNMILPTASVVKNIPSVIREIAK
;
A
#
# COMPACT_ATOMS: atom_id res chain seq x y z
N MET A 1 13.77 2.00 -10.03
CA MET A 1 12.93 1.65 -8.89
C MET A 1 11.94 2.78 -8.61
N ARG A 2 10.87 2.81 -9.40
CA ARG A 2 9.91 3.90 -9.30
C ARG A 2 8.47 3.45 -9.41
N ASP A 3 8.24 2.14 -9.41
CA ASP A 3 6.89 1.61 -9.56
C ASP A 3 6.23 1.38 -8.22
N ILE A 4 5.02 1.93 -8.09
CA ILE A 4 4.18 1.75 -6.90
C ILE A 4 2.84 1.22 -7.36
N ALA A 5 2.38 0.16 -6.72
CA ALA A 5 1.04 -0.38 -6.95
C ALA A 5 0.10 0.15 -5.89
N LEU A 6 -1.07 0.61 -6.31
CA LEU A 6 -2.12 1.05 -5.40
C LEU A 6 -3.24 0.03 -5.41
N PHE A 7 -3.49 -0.60 -4.27
CA PHE A 7 -4.62 -1.49 -4.05
C PHE A 7 -5.69 -0.68 -3.35
N VAL A 8 -6.30 0.22 -4.09
CA VAL A 8 -7.24 1.21 -3.58
C VAL A 8 -8.42 1.31 -4.54
N LYS A 9 -9.63 1.07 -4.03
CA LYS A 9 -10.85 1.19 -4.83
C LYS A 9 -11.54 2.53 -4.66
N ASP A 10 -11.34 3.21 -3.53
CA ASP A 10 -11.92 4.53 -3.31
C ASP A 10 -11.33 5.51 -4.31
N PHE A 11 -12.19 6.06 -5.17
CA PHE A 11 -11.75 6.94 -6.25
C PHE A 11 -11.05 8.19 -5.72
N GLN A 12 -11.61 8.81 -4.69
CA GLN A 12 -11.05 10.05 -4.16
C GLN A 12 -9.67 9.81 -3.54
N LYS A 13 -9.55 8.82 -2.68
CA LYS A 13 -8.27 8.51 -2.04
C LYS A 13 -7.23 8.03 -3.06
N GLY A 14 -7.67 7.22 -4.01
CA GLY A 14 -6.78 6.76 -5.07
C GLY A 14 -6.24 7.91 -5.90
N THR A 15 -7.09 8.87 -6.24
CA THR A 15 -6.67 10.05 -7.01
C THR A 15 -5.69 10.91 -6.21
N GLU A 16 -5.98 11.15 -4.92
CA GLU A 16 -5.08 11.90 -4.06
C GLU A 16 -3.69 11.27 -3.98
N LEU A 17 -3.65 9.97 -3.73
CA LEU A 17 -2.37 9.25 -3.62
C LEU A 17 -1.63 9.23 -4.95
N SER A 18 -2.34 8.97 -6.04
CA SER A 18 -1.75 8.92 -7.37
C SER A 18 -1.11 10.25 -7.75
N ASN A 19 -1.82 11.34 -7.53
CA ASN A 19 -1.30 12.68 -7.83
C ASN A 19 -0.07 13.00 -7.01
N LEU A 20 -0.13 12.67 -5.72
CA LEU A 20 0.97 12.92 -4.81
C LEU A 20 2.23 12.17 -5.22
N LEU A 21 2.07 10.90 -5.56
CA LEU A 21 3.19 10.04 -5.94
C LEU A 21 3.76 10.43 -7.31
N THR A 22 2.90 10.79 -8.25
CA THR A 22 3.34 11.25 -9.56
C THR A 22 4.18 12.53 -9.43
N ASN A 23 3.81 13.41 -8.49
CA ASN A 23 4.55 14.65 -8.25
C ASN A 23 5.95 14.43 -7.69
N ILE A 24 6.23 13.25 -7.15
CA ILE A 24 7.58 12.90 -6.69
C ILE A 24 8.23 11.87 -7.60
N ASP A 25 7.82 11.88 -8.87
CA ASP A 25 8.41 11.05 -9.94
C ASP A 25 8.24 9.55 -9.76
N MET A 26 7.17 9.13 -9.08
CA MET A 26 6.85 7.71 -8.96
C MET A 26 5.86 7.32 -10.06
N HIS A 27 6.00 6.10 -10.55
CA HIS A 27 5.10 5.54 -11.55
C HIS A 27 4.03 4.71 -10.85
N VAL A 28 2.77 5.09 -11.01
CA VAL A 28 1.65 4.50 -10.27
C VAL A 28 0.84 3.56 -11.14
N THR A 29 0.56 2.37 -10.60
CA THR A 29 -0.32 1.40 -11.23
C THR A 29 -1.42 1.04 -10.25
N PHE A 30 -2.67 1.16 -10.67
CA PHE A 30 -3.79 0.66 -9.87
C PHE A 30 -3.93 -0.83 -10.11
N ALA A 31 -3.94 -1.60 -9.04
CA ALA A 31 -3.98 -3.05 -9.12
C ALA A 31 -5.07 -3.62 -8.23
N GLU A 32 -5.64 -4.75 -8.62
CA GLU A 32 -6.59 -5.48 -7.80
C GLU A 32 -6.06 -6.86 -7.40
N SER A 33 -4.98 -7.29 -8.02
CA SER A 33 -4.35 -8.57 -7.70
C SER A 33 -2.89 -8.57 -8.13
N ILE A 34 -2.20 -9.65 -7.80
CA ILE A 34 -0.79 -9.81 -8.20
C ILE A 34 -0.62 -9.84 -9.72
N TYR A 35 -1.68 -10.18 -10.45
CA TYR A 35 -1.62 -10.27 -11.91
C TYR A 35 -1.63 -8.91 -12.62
N ASP A 36 -1.97 -7.86 -11.88
CA ASP A 36 -2.01 -6.50 -12.42
C ASP A 36 -0.70 -5.74 -12.22
N LEU A 37 0.27 -6.36 -11.57
CA LEU A 37 1.50 -5.68 -11.18
C LEU A 37 2.48 -5.55 -12.34
N PRO A 38 3.15 -4.39 -12.47
CA PRO A 38 4.27 -4.28 -13.40
C PRO A 38 5.45 -5.10 -12.92
N ASP A 39 6.33 -5.45 -13.86
CA ASP A 39 7.55 -6.18 -13.51
C ASP A 39 8.39 -5.39 -12.52
N GLN A 40 8.90 -6.06 -11.51
CA GLN A 40 9.78 -5.47 -10.51
C GLN A 40 9.17 -4.33 -9.71
N CYS A 41 7.85 -4.36 -9.52
CA CYS A 41 7.19 -3.40 -8.62
C CYS A 41 7.69 -3.64 -7.20
N GLN A 42 8.16 -2.59 -6.54
CA GLN A 42 8.80 -2.73 -5.24
C GLN A 42 7.98 -2.22 -4.05
N ILE A 43 6.95 -1.44 -4.30
CA ILE A 43 6.15 -0.86 -3.24
C ILE A 43 4.67 -1.03 -3.55
N GLY A 44 3.91 -1.50 -2.56
CA GLY A 44 2.46 -1.60 -2.65
C GLY A 44 1.81 -0.81 -1.53
N ILE A 45 0.80 -0.03 -1.87
CA ILE A 45 0.01 0.72 -0.88
C ILE A 45 -1.40 0.12 -0.89
N ILE A 46 -1.87 -0.27 0.28
CA ILE A 46 -3.10 -1.05 0.44
C ILE A 46 -4.12 -0.31 1.30
N ASP A 47 -5.34 -0.17 0.77
CA ASP A 47 -6.47 0.31 1.56
C ASP A 47 -6.98 -0.86 2.40
N LEU A 48 -6.59 -0.87 3.67
CA LEU A 48 -6.93 -1.97 4.58
C LEU A 48 -8.38 -1.92 5.08
N ASP A 49 -9.11 -0.84 4.80
CA ASP A 49 -10.54 -0.76 5.11
C ASP A 49 -11.40 -1.36 3.99
N ASP A 50 -10.83 -1.64 2.84
CA ASP A 50 -11.54 -2.31 1.76
C ASP A 50 -11.61 -3.81 2.05
N GLU A 51 -12.79 -4.41 1.90
CA GLU A 51 -12.99 -5.83 2.21
C GLU A 51 -12.08 -6.75 1.40
N LYS A 52 -11.84 -6.40 0.14
CA LYS A 52 -11.02 -7.23 -0.74
C LYS A 52 -9.55 -7.17 -0.35
N PHE A 53 -9.05 -6.01 0.02
CA PHE A 53 -7.63 -5.80 0.26
C PHE A 53 -7.23 -5.88 1.72
N GLY A 54 -8.16 -5.58 2.62
CA GLY A 54 -7.85 -5.43 4.04
C GLY A 54 -7.94 -6.73 4.84
N ASN A 55 -7.51 -7.83 4.27
CA ASN A 55 -7.55 -9.10 4.99
C ASN A 55 -6.20 -9.81 4.96
N VAL A 56 -5.99 -10.65 5.96
CA VAL A 56 -4.73 -11.37 6.14
C VAL A 56 -4.38 -12.21 4.91
N LYS A 57 -5.38 -12.86 4.31
CA LYS A 57 -5.14 -13.72 3.16
C LYS A 57 -4.58 -12.93 1.97
N PHE A 58 -5.16 -11.77 1.68
CA PHE A 58 -4.70 -10.95 0.57
C PHE A 58 -3.27 -10.44 0.80
N VAL A 59 -3.01 -9.92 2.00
CA VAL A 59 -1.68 -9.41 2.36
C VAL A 59 -0.65 -10.54 2.33
N SER A 60 -0.99 -11.70 2.87
CA SER A 60 -0.10 -12.88 2.84
C SER A 60 0.22 -13.29 1.41
N GLU A 61 -0.76 -13.25 0.53
CA GLU A 61 -0.59 -13.62 -0.86
C GLU A 61 0.38 -12.68 -1.57
N LEU A 62 0.22 -11.38 -1.35
CA LEU A 62 1.14 -10.39 -1.89
C LEU A 62 2.56 -10.62 -1.36
N ASN A 63 2.67 -10.82 -0.06
CA ASN A 63 3.97 -11.03 0.57
C ASN A 63 4.68 -12.28 0.05
N ARG A 64 3.91 -13.33 -0.20
CA ARG A 64 4.47 -14.61 -0.62
C ARG A 64 4.90 -14.63 -2.08
N HIS A 65 4.16 -13.89 -2.93
CA HIS A 65 4.38 -13.90 -4.37
C HIS A 65 5.15 -12.70 -4.91
N THR A 66 5.50 -11.74 -4.06
CA THR A 66 6.24 -10.55 -4.48
C THR A 66 7.29 -10.20 -3.44
N GLU A 67 8.21 -9.33 -3.82
CA GLU A 67 9.19 -8.77 -2.87
C GLU A 67 8.86 -7.32 -2.52
N MET A 68 7.61 -6.92 -2.76
CA MET A 68 7.20 -5.55 -2.48
C MET A 68 7.21 -5.24 -0.99
N MET A 69 7.59 -4.01 -0.67
CA MET A 69 7.32 -3.47 0.64
C MET A 69 5.86 -3.04 0.68
N LEU A 70 5.12 -3.53 1.65
CA LEU A 70 3.68 -3.31 1.75
C LEU A 70 3.37 -2.26 2.81
N LEU A 71 2.72 -1.19 2.39
CA LEU A 71 2.29 -0.10 3.25
C LEU A 71 0.77 -0.09 3.25
N GLY A 72 0.16 -0.17 4.42
CA GLY A 72 -1.29 -0.16 4.51
C GLY A 72 -1.80 1.09 5.22
N TYR A 73 -3.07 1.43 4.99
CA TYR A 73 -3.71 2.46 5.79
C TYR A 73 -5.12 2.02 6.17
N MET A 74 -5.57 2.46 7.33
CA MET A 74 -6.90 2.17 7.81
C MET A 74 -7.32 3.19 8.86
N GLU A 75 -8.64 3.34 9.06
CA GLU A 75 -9.16 4.33 9.99
C GLU A 75 -8.92 3.97 11.45
N LYS A 76 -9.25 2.74 11.81
CA LYS A 76 -9.11 2.28 13.20
C LYS A 76 -8.05 1.22 13.31
N ILE A 77 -6.90 1.59 13.82
CA ILE A 77 -5.79 0.67 14.01
C ILE A 77 -5.85 0.13 15.43
N THR A 78 -6.18 -1.15 15.58
CA THR A 78 -6.11 -1.82 16.87
C THR A 78 -4.84 -2.66 16.91
N LYS A 79 -4.35 -2.93 18.11
CA LYS A 79 -3.15 -3.75 18.26
C LYS A 79 -3.34 -5.14 17.65
N ASP A 80 -4.50 -5.75 17.87
CA ASP A 80 -4.78 -7.09 17.36
C ASP A 80 -4.72 -7.14 15.83
N ILE A 81 -5.41 -6.22 15.17
CA ILE A 81 -5.42 -6.16 13.69
C ILE A 81 -4.02 -5.83 13.16
N GLN A 82 -3.36 -4.87 13.79
CA GLN A 82 -2.02 -4.48 13.39
C GLN A 82 -1.04 -5.66 13.46
N ASP A 83 -1.08 -6.41 14.57
CA ASP A 83 -0.20 -7.56 14.73
C ASP A 83 -0.47 -8.63 13.68
N LYS A 84 -1.73 -8.89 13.37
CA LYS A 84 -2.10 -9.89 12.35
C LYS A 84 -1.64 -9.48 10.96
N LEU A 85 -1.84 -8.23 10.60
CA LEU A 85 -1.47 -7.75 9.27
C LEU A 85 0.05 -7.65 9.11
N LYS A 86 0.75 -7.25 10.16
CA LYS A 86 2.21 -7.24 10.14
C LYS A 86 2.79 -8.65 10.03
N ALA A 87 2.19 -9.59 10.75
CA ALA A 87 2.61 -11.00 10.65
C ALA A 87 2.36 -11.56 9.24
N ALA A 88 1.35 -11.05 8.54
CA ALA A 88 1.06 -11.47 7.17
C ALA A 88 2.01 -10.84 6.14
N GLY A 89 2.78 -9.82 6.54
CA GLY A 89 3.76 -9.21 5.64
C GLY A 89 3.59 -7.72 5.40
N CYS A 90 2.62 -7.07 6.05
CA CYS A 90 2.47 -5.62 5.92
C CYS A 90 3.56 -4.94 6.74
N ASN A 91 4.40 -4.16 6.09
CA ASN A 91 5.56 -3.55 6.75
C ASN A 91 5.21 -2.33 7.61
N MET A 92 4.20 -1.59 7.21
CA MET A 92 3.81 -0.38 7.93
C MET A 92 2.30 -0.15 7.76
N ILE A 93 1.65 0.33 8.82
CA ILE A 93 0.23 0.67 8.78
C ILE A 93 0.08 2.10 9.29
N LEU A 94 -0.54 2.95 8.46
CA LEU A 94 -0.75 4.36 8.76
C LEU A 94 -2.24 4.66 8.94
N PRO A 95 -2.58 5.65 9.78
CA PRO A 95 -3.97 6.10 9.85
C PRO A 95 -4.42 6.74 8.54
N THR A 96 -5.64 6.46 8.13
CA THR A 96 -6.20 7.03 6.90
C THR A 96 -6.13 8.56 6.90
N ALA A 97 -6.35 9.18 8.06
CA ALA A 97 -6.34 10.64 8.18
C ALA A 97 -4.99 11.27 7.85
N SER A 98 -3.90 10.51 7.97
CA SER A 98 -2.56 11.05 7.78
C SER A 98 -1.79 10.40 6.64
N VAL A 99 -2.38 9.40 5.95
CA VAL A 99 -1.65 8.65 4.93
C VAL A 99 -1.16 9.55 3.80
N VAL A 100 -2.02 10.41 3.29
CA VAL A 100 -1.65 11.30 2.18
C VAL A 100 -0.49 12.21 2.58
N LYS A 101 -0.55 12.74 3.80
CA LYS A 101 0.49 13.63 4.32
C LYS A 101 1.83 12.91 4.50
N ASN A 102 1.78 11.67 4.97
CA ASN A 102 3.00 10.96 5.38
C ASN A 102 3.65 10.11 4.30
N ILE A 103 2.90 9.70 3.29
CA ILE A 103 3.43 8.80 2.25
C ILE A 103 4.69 9.34 1.56
N PRO A 104 4.78 10.62 1.18
CA PRO A 104 6.01 11.09 0.51
C PRO A 104 7.27 10.90 1.35
N SER A 105 7.18 11.15 2.66
CA SER A 105 8.31 10.95 3.55
C SER A 105 8.70 9.48 3.67
N VAL A 106 7.68 8.62 3.78
CA VAL A 106 7.91 7.17 3.88
C VAL A 106 8.58 6.66 2.60
N ILE A 107 8.09 7.08 1.44
CA ILE A 107 8.65 6.66 0.16
C ILE A 107 10.11 7.11 0.02
N ARG A 108 10.42 8.33 0.44
CA ARG A 108 11.79 8.83 0.40
C ARG A 108 12.74 7.99 1.27
N GLU A 109 12.27 7.56 2.45
CA GLU A 109 13.07 6.70 3.31
C GLU A 109 13.31 5.33 2.69
N ILE A 110 12.29 4.76 2.05
CA ILE A 110 12.41 3.44 1.42
C ILE A 110 13.30 3.50 0.19
N ALA A 111 13.20 4.58 -0.58
CA ALA A 111 13.89 4.71 -1.87
C ALA A 111 15.35 5.17 -1.75
N LYS A 112 15.85 5.36 -0.56
CA LYS A 112 17.25 5.75 -0.36
C LYS A 112 18.24 4.74 -0.94
#